data_15e63ce0b8e64bb3dd3fcdcf1eb57acb
#
_entry.id   15e63ce0b8e64bb3dd3fcdcf1eb57acb
#
_cell.length_a   1.000
_cell.length_b   1.000
_cell.length_c   1.000
_cell.angle_alpha   90.00
_cell.angle_beta   90.00
_cell.angle_gamma   90.00
#
_symmetry.space_group_name_H-M   'P 1'
#
loop_
_entity.id
_entity.type
_entity.pdbx_description
1 polymer ?
#
loop_
_entity_poly.entity_id
_entity_poly.type
_entity_poly.pdbx_seq_one_letter_code
_entity_poly.pdbx_strand_id
1 'polypeptide(L)'
;MLNKVFILVILTLCTVATIHAQTAPGPTPSPRPNTSGPSTQTTSFDLTEYGVRLEPDQRLIIVMAALDAAGFDPTPGKEPSTFRALLKKDLAKLDPELRRRLREFYERNKRAAPASPADEASRYVSLAYALSAAPALDAPERSDDLPAGVLEVLDFAPLVREFYKRSGIDEHLPSYLRAYYAEADRMRQPTADLVRGILTYLHTRPITIVTERVQVRSPDKKKNAKTAYTTVEHERRFFIVPDLLAAPGTINFRVIADDYFTIVPEGTTPASSELRRAYIQYVVDALVLRGNKEIAAKREQIKQLIDARTKEGATISPDAFVVVGRSLVAAADARFEESVRMSAVERLQRARLATAKDDAARAAIAREAQSARAAISDEAMARLSEDYENGAALDFYFADQFRDISVSGFDVANFFGDMIAGIDPVRETKRLTETKTARDRAIAARKAHPYYSTWLVDPSFKVSEGDYGDPRDASLTRSLKEVETLLQTRNYPDAETKLKDLLQEHPGDARLMFALGQTASLWARDTTDDDLQEQRLNQALAHYGFSVQAASPETDRGLLSRAHEAMGRILAFLDRKDEAMKEFDAAIRIGEVAGGAYRDALEGKRKLSQP
;
A
#
# COMPACT_ATOMS: atom_id res chain seq x y z
N MET A 1 28.39 -31.33 51.70
CA MET A 1 27.04 -31.75 52.12
C MET A 1 26.11 -31.36 50.99
N LEU A 2 25.89 -32.22 50.03
CA LEU A 2 24.81 -33.21 49.84
C LEU A 2 23.42 -32.58 50.10
N ASN A 3 22.65 -32.34 49.06
CA ASN A 3 21.40 -33.05 48.87
C ASN A 3 20.86 -32.89 47.42
N LYS A 4 20.61 -34.06 46.88
CA LYS A 4 19.94 -34.38 45.59
C LYS A 4 18.43 -34.23 45.77
N VAL A 5 17.71 -33.71 44.78
CA VAL A 5 16.27 -33.88 44.64
C VAL A 5 15.93 -34.43 43.26
N PHE A 6 15.18 -35.49 43.27
CA PHE A 6 14.72 -36.38 42.20
C PHE A 6 13.71 -35.70 41.27
N ILE A 7 13.84 -36.00 39.97
CA ILE A 7 12.83 -35.76 38.94
C ILE A 7 12.03 -37.05 38.74
N LEU A 8 10.70 -36.98 38.95
CA LEU A 8 9.75 -38.07 38.72
C LEU A 8 9.08 -37.84 37.36
N VAL A 9 9.34 -38.74 36.38
CA VAL A 9 8.66 -38.83 35.11
C VAL A 9 7.49 -39.79 35.25
N ILE A 10 6.26 -39.31 34.99
CA ILE A 10 5.06 -40.17 34.91
C ILE A 10 4.74 -40.33 33.42
N LEU A 11 4.94 -41.56 32.94
CA LEU A 11 4.51 -42.06 31.62
C LEU A 11 3.07 -42.59 31.80
N THR A 12 2.08 -42.01 31.11
CA THR A 12 0.74 -42.60 31.02
C THR A 12 0.55 -43.25 29.65
N LEU A 13 0.48 -44.56 29.64
CA LEU A 13 0.12 -45.40 28.49
C LEU A 13 -1.41 -45.33 28.30
N CYS A 14 -1.90 -44.91 27.15
CA CYS A 14 -3.26 -45.14 26.70
C CYS A 14 -3.29 -46.22 25.65
N THR A 15 -3.84 -47.37 26.02
CA THR A 15 -4.14 -48.50 25.12
C THR A 15 -5.42 -48.20 24.33
N VAL A 16 -5.31 -48.24 22.98
CA VAL A 16 -6.47 -48.16 22.07
C VAL A 16 -6.95 -49.57 21.75
N ALA A 17 -8.17 -49.90 22.15
CA ALA A 17 -8.85 -51.11 21.74
C ALA A 17 -9.50 -50.93 20.36
N THR A 18 -9.10 -51.75 19.40
CA THR A 18 -9.70 -51.87 18.06
C THR A 18 -10.92 -52.78 18.11
N ILE A 19 -12.10 -52.24 17.82
CA ILE A 19 -13.32 -53.00 17.56
C ILE A 19 -13.48 -53.17 16.07
N HIS A 20 -13.40 -54.42 15.58
CA HIS A 20 -13.73 -54.79 14.19
C HIS A 20 -15.24 -55.00 14.06
N ALA A 21 -15.91 -54.19 13.26
CA ALA A 21 -17.26 -54.48 12.77
C ALA A 21 -17.15 -54.81 11.27
N GLN A 22 -17.42 -56.03 10.91
CA GLN A 22 -17.59 -56.48 9.51
C GLN A 22 -18.98 -56.04 9.06
N THR A 23 -19.05 -55.30 7.96
CA THR A 23 -20.30 -55.10 7.20
C THR A 23 -20.07 -55.52 5.73
N ALA A 24 -21.06 -56.20 5.19
CA ALA A 24 -21.08 -56.83 3.88
C ALA A 24 -21.05 -55.80 2.71
N PRO A 25 -20.59 -56.22 1.51
CA PRO A 25 -20.43 -55.30 0.38
C PRO A 25 -21.77 -54.97 -0.29
N GLY A 26 -22.10 -53.65 -0.35
CA GLY A 26 -23.19 -53.11 -1.21
C GLY A 26 -22.67 -52.75 -2.62
N PRO A 27 -23.56 -52.63 -3.60
CA PRO A 27 -23.20 -52.53 -5.00
C PRO A 27 -22.46 -51.25 -5.37
N THR A 28 -21.41 -51.39 -6.16
CA THR A 28 -20.53 -50.38 -6.72
C THR A 28 -21.32 -49.41 -7.62
N PRO A 29 -21.30 -48.08 -7.40
CA PRO A 29 -21.80 -47.14 -8.39
C PRO A 29 -20.73 -46.88 -9.46
N SER A 30 -21.18 -46.91 -10.72
CA SER A 30 -20.38 -46.58 -11.90
C SER A 30 -19.77 -45.18 -11.85
N PRO A 31 -18.54 -44.97 -12.34
CA PRO A 31 -17.91 -43.66 -12.35
C PRO A 31 -18.64 -42.73 -13.33
N ARG A 32 -19.16 -41.61 -12.81
CA ARG A 32 -19.54 -40.44 -13.61
C ARG A 32 -18.28 -39.79 -14.19
N PRO A 33 -18.26 -39.34 -15.44
CA PRO A 33 -17.13 -38.61 -15.99
C PRO A 33 -17.00 -37.27 -15.25
N ASN A 34 -15.85 -37.07 -14.59
CA ASN A 34 -15.43 -35.79 -14.05
C ASN A 34 -15.16 -34.82 -15.21
N THR A 35 -16.12 -33.96 -15.52
CA THR A 35 -15.89 -32.71 -16.25
C THR A 35 -15.50 -31.64 -15.25
N SER A 36 -14.33 -31.74 -14.66
CA SER A 36 -13.63 -30.61 -14.06
C SER A 36 -12.79 -29.96 -15.16
N GLY A 37 -13.37 -28.95 -15.81
CA GLY A 37 -12.60 -27.96 -16.54
C GLY A 37 -11.58 -27.30 -15.59
N PRO A 38 -10.46 -26.80 -16.10
CA PRO A 38 -9.52 -26.10 -15.27
C PRO A 38 -10.20 -24.88 -14.67
N SER A 39 -10.51 -24.91 -13.37
CA SER A 39 -10.84 -23.73 -12.62
C SER A 39 -9.55 -22.88 -12.59
N THR A 40 -9.49 -21.86 -13.42
CA THR A 40 -8.61 -20.73 -13.22
C THR A 40 -8.98 -20.15 -11.86
N GLN A 41 -8.30 -20.60 -10.80
CA GLN A 41 -8.24 -19.85 -9.56
C GLN A 41 -7.44 -18.59 -9.90
N THR A 42 -8.13 -17.52 -10.26
CA THR A 42 -7.63 -16.18 -10.11
C THR A 42 -7.32 -16.04 -8.61
N THR A 43 -6.04 -16.06 -8.26
CA THR A 43 -5.59 -15.72 -6.91
C THR A 43 -6.11 -14.32 -6.65
N SER A 44 -7.15 -14.20 -5.82
CA SER A 44 -7.71 -12.90 -5.44
C SER A 44 -6.60 -12.12 -4.76
N PHE A 45 -6.42 -10.88 -5.16
CA PHE A 45 -5.45 -9.96 -4.54
C PHE A 45 -5.83 -9.80 -3.07
N ASP A 46 -5.00 -10.34 -2.18
CA ASP A 46 -5.25 -10.28 -0.74
C ASP A 46 -4.68 -8.99 -0.15
N LEU A 47 -5.56 -8.08 0.17
CA LEU A 47 -5.23 -6.79 0.78
C LEU A 47 -4.38 -6.93 2.06
N THR A 48 -4.54 -8.04 2.81
CA THR A 48 -3.82 -8.24 4.07
C THR A 48 -2.32 -8.45 3.87
N GLU A 49 -1.91 -9.00 2.73
CA GLU A 49 -0.50 -9.14 2.37
C GLU A 49 0.19 -7.78 2.17
N TYR A 50 -0.60 -6.74 1.88
CA TYR A 50 -0.13 -5.37 1.68
C TYR A 50 -0.43 -4.47 2.88
N GLY A 51 -0.68 -5.09 4.04
CA GLY A 51 -0.94 -4.42 5.31
C GLY A 51 -2.32 -3.79 5.44
N VAL A 52 -3.21 -3.94 4.46
CA VAL A 52 -4.52 -3.26 4.44
C VAL A 52 -5.60 -4.10 5.12
N ARG A 53 -6.33 -3.46 6.04
CA ARG A 53 -7.47 -4.04 6.77
C ARG A 53 -8.70 -3.16 6.54
N LEU A 54 -9.80 -3.76 6.10
CA LEU A 54 -11.11 -3.09 6.00
C LEU A 54 -12.02 -3.67 7.07
N GLU A 55 -12.12 -2.99 8.19
CA GLU A 55 -12.90 -3.46 9.31
C GLU A 55 -13.43 -2.30 10.17
N PRO A 56 -14.65 -2.43 10.74
CA PRO A 56 -15.18 -1.46 11.68
C PRO A 56 -14.46 -1.54 13.03
N ASP A 57 -14.45 -0.41 13.76
CA ASP A 57 -13.96 -0.35 15.14
C ASP A 57 -15.12 -0.05 16.11
N GLN A 58 -15.36 -0.95 17.05
CA GLN A 58 -16.43 -0.79 18.04
C GLN A 58 -16.27 0.47 18.88
N ARG A 59 -15.04 0.87 19.22
CA ARG A 59 -14.76 2.07 20.01
C ARG A 59 -15.23 3.31 19.26
N LEU A 60 -14.94 3.36 17.95
CA LEU A 60 -15.37 4.45 17.10
C LEU A 60 -16.90 4.54 17.04
N ILE A 61 -17.59 3.42 16.84
CA ILE A 61 -19.07 3.36 16.81
C ILE A 61 -19.64 3.90 18.11
N ILE A 62 -19.12 3.46 19.26
CA ILE A 62 -19.61 3.86 20.59
C ILE A 62 -19.37 5.36 20.82
N VAL A 63 -18.17 5.86 20.55
CA VAL A 63 -17.82 7.27 20.76
C VAL A 63 -18.63 8.18 19.86
N MET A 64 -18.78 7.83 18.57
CA MET A 64 -19.55 8.62 17.60
C MET A 64 -21.05 8.57 17.91
N ALA A 65 -21.59 7.46 18.42
CA ALA A 65 -22.97 7.37 18.90
C ALA A 65 -23.20 8.24 20.15
N ALA A 66 -22.26 8.27 21.08
CA ALA A 66 -22.31 9.14 22.25
C ALA A 66 -22.24 10.63 21.83
N LEU A 67 -21.43 10.95 20.84
CA LEU A 67 -21.31 12.30 20.28
C LEU A 67 -22.59 12.74 19.54
N ASP A 68 -23.23 11.84 18.77
CA ASP A 68 -24.57 12.10 18.18
C ASP A 68 -25.63 12.34 19.26
N ALA A 69 -25.64 11.51 20.33
CA ALA A 69 -26.52 11.70 21.47
C ALA A 69 -26.27 13.02 22.22
N ALA A 70 -25.04 13.55 22.17
CA ALA A 70 -24.67 14.85 22.71
C ALA A 70 -25.16 16.03 21.85
N GLY A 71 -25.66 15.76 20.65
CA GLY A 71 -26.20 16.78 19.74
C GLY A 71 -25.27 17.18 18.60
N PHE A 72 -24.17 16.47 18.39
CA PHE A 72 -23.35 16.66 17.19
C PHE A 72 -24.16 16.33 15.94
N ASP A 73 -24.11 17.24 14.96
CA ASP A 73 -24.75 17.04 13.65
C ASP A 73 -23.71 17.14 12.53
N PRO A 74 -23.36 16.04 11.87
CA PRO A 74 -22.40 16.04 10.76
C PRO A 74 -22.97 16.69 9.48
N THR A 75 -24.31 16.84 9.38
CA THR A 75 -25.00 17.35 8.19
C THR A 75 -26.07 18.37 8.56
N PRO A 76 -25.71 19.52 9.15
CA PRO A 76 -26.68 20.50 9.59
C PRO A 76 -27.67 20.90 8.47
N GLY A 77 -28.97 20.84 8.77
CA GLY A 77 -30.02 21.22 7.83
C GLY A 77 -30.34 20.20 6.74
N LYS A 78 -29.77 18.99 6.80
CA LYS A 78 -30.11 17.85 5.90
C LYS A 78 -30.81 16.75 6.67
N GLU A 79 -31.54 15.91 5.96
CA GLU A 79 -32.09 14.68 6.51
C GLU A 79 -30.98 13.76 7.01
N PRO A 80 -31.17 13.08 8.16
CA PRO A 80 -30.18 12.14 8.68
C PRO A 80 -30.03 10.93 7.76
N SER A 81 -28.83 10.34 7.71
CA SER A 81 -28.63 9.07 7.02
C SER A 81 -29.50 7.97 7.62
N THR A 82 -29.73 6.89 6.85
CA THR A 82 -30.55 5.74 7.30
C THR A 82 -30.02 5.17 8.62
N PHE A 83 -28.70 5.04 8.73
CA PHE A 83 -28.08 4.51 9.95
C PHE A 83 -28.25 5.48 11.14
N ARG A 84 -28.07 6.76 10.92
CA ARG A 84 -28.25 7.79 11.97
C ARG A 84 -29.71 7.88 12.45
N ALA A 85 -30.68 7.71 11.55
CA ALA A 85 -32.10 7.67 11.90
C ALA A 85 -32.40 6.43 12.77
N LEU A 86 -31.80 5.26 12.43
CA LEU A 86 -31.89 4.05 13.24
C LEU A 86 -31.31 4.28 14.65
N LEU A 87 -30.07 4.80 14.73
CA LEU A 87 -29.42 5.10 16.00
C LEU A 87 -30.27 6.05 16.88
N LYS A 88 -30.83 7.13 16.31
CA LYS A 88 -31.71 8.04 17.05
C LYS A 88 -32.96 7.35 17.60
N LYS A 89 -33.54 6.41 16.86
CA LYS A 89 -34.68 5.60 17.30
C LYS A 89 -34.29 4.71 18.47
N ASP A 90 -33.17 4.00 18.38
CA ASP A 90 -32.69 3.08 19.40
C ASP A 90 -32.32 3.82 20.69
N LEU A 91 -31.74 5.02 20.57
CA LEU A 91 -31.39 5.90 21.68
C LEU A 91 -32.55 6.78 22.18
N ALA A 92 -33.79 6.62 21.69
CA ALA A 92 -34.91 7.45 22.08
C ALA A 92 -35.19 7.40 23.61
N LYS A 93 -34.90 6.24 24.21
CA LYS A 93 -35.08 6.00 25.66
C LYS A 93 -33.83 6.28 26.51
N LEU A 94 -32.78 6.88 25.92
CA LEU A 94 -31.59 7.26 26.68
C LEU A 94 -31.98 8.19 27.83
N ASP A 95 -31.47 7.89 29.03
CA ASP A 95 -31.68 8.67 30.23
C ASP A 95 -31.51 10.18 29.99
N PRO A 96 -32.52 10.99 30.26
CA PRO A 96 -32.48 12.44 30.01
C PRO A 96 -31.34 13.15 30.72
N GLU A 97 -30.96 12.73 31.92
CA GLU A 97 -29.87 13.32 32.68
C GLU A 97 -28.53 13.04 32.05
N LEU A 98 -28.30 11.77 31.62
CA LEU A 98 -27.08 11.44 30.87
C LEU A 98 -27.01 12.19 29.55
N ARG A 99 -28.11 12.29 28.80
CA ARG A 99 -28.19 13.07 27.55
C ARG A 99 -27.87 14.53 27.81
N ARG A 100 -28.36 15.13 28.89
CA ARG A 100 -28.04 16.51 29.27
C ARG A 100 -26.54 16.70 29.53
N ARG A 101 -25.91 15.81 30.28
CA ARG A 101 -24.47 15.85 30.60
C ARG A 101 -23.60 15.69 29.36
N LEU A 102 -23.97 14.78 28.45
CA LEU A 102 -23.29 14.61 27.15
C LEU A 102 -23.35 15.90 26.36
N ARG A 103 -24.54 16.53 26.26
CA ARG A 103 -24.75 17.79 25.54
C ARG A 103 -23.97 18.95 26.16
N GLU A 104 -24.01 19.09 27.48
CA GLU A 104 -23.27 20.14 28.19
C GLU A 104 -21.75 20.02 27.99
N PHE A 105 -21.24 18.77 27.97
CA PHE A 105 -19.84 18.52 27.67
C PHE A 105 -19.52 18.97 26.22
N TYR A 106 -20.30 18.50 25.25
CA TYR A 106 -20.10 18.83 23.85
C TYR A 106 -20.14 20.34 23.60
N GLU A 107 -21.17 21.04 24.05
CA GLU A 107 -21.30 22.49 23.84
C GLU A 107 -20.17 23.31 24.51
N ARG A 108 -19.67 22.85 25.68
CA ARG A 108 -18.54 23.49 26.36
C ARG A 108 -17.22 23.36 25.61
N ASN A 109 -17.03 22.20 24.97
CA ASN A 109 -15.78 21.88 24.29
C ASN A 109 -15.86 22.07 22.77
N LYS A 110 -16.96 22.58 22.25
CA LYS A 110 -17.16 22.83 20.83
C LYS A 110 -16.12 23.84 20.31
N ARG A 111 -15.57 23.54 19.15
CA ARG A 111 -14.61 24.46 18.51
C ARG A 111 -15.29 25.75 18.07
N ALA A 112 -14.56 26.85 18.20
CA ALA A 112 -15.02 28.14 17.69
C ALA A 112 -15.15 28.10 16.16
N ALA A 113 -16.16 28.78 15.62
CA ALA A 113 -16.29 28.95 14.18
C ALA A 113 -15.03 29.65 13.59
N PRO A 114 -14.59 29.24 12.39
CA PRO A 114 -15.31 28.49 11.37
C PRO A 114 -14.97 26.96 11.31
N ALA A 115 -14.95 26.24 12.44
CA ALA A 115 -14.66 24.80 12.42
C ALA A 115 -15.72 24.01 11.61
N SER A 116 -15.26 23.13 10.73
CA SER A 116 -16.16 22.22 10.01
C SER A 116 -16.65 21.08 10.93
N PRO A 117 -17.78 20.41 10.60
CA PRO A 117 -18.20 19.23 11.34
C PRO A 117 -17.13 18.12 11.41
N ALA A 118 -16.29 18.03 10.40
CA ALA A 118 -15.18 17.08 10.37
C ALA A 118 -14.05 17.46 11.33
N ASP A 119 -13.68 18.74 11.38
CA ASP A 119 -12.69 19.23 12.33
C ASP A 119 -13.18 19.02 13.77
N GLU A 120 -14.48 19.23 13.98
CA GLU A 120 -15.13 19.00 15.27
C GLU A 120 -15.06 17.51 15.66
N ALA A 121 -15.46 16.60 14.78
CA ALA A 121 -15.46 15.16 15.03
C ALA A 121 -14.04 14.59 15.20
N SER A 122 -13.04 15.20 14.57
CA SER A 122 -11.67 14.68 14.50
C SER A 122 -11.04 14.36 15.86
N ARG A 123 -11.36 15.15 16.90
CA ARG A 123 -10.87 14.96 18.28
C ARG A 123 -11.50 13.73 18.94
N TYR A 124 -12.79 13.51 18.70
CA TYR A 124 -13.54 12.37 19.21
C TYR A 124 -13.15 11.08 18.49
N VAL A 125 -12.82 11.15 17.20
CA VAL A 125 -12.19 10.06 16.48
C VAL A 125 -10.85 9.68 17.12
N SER A 126 -9.99 10.67 17.42
CA SER A 126 -8.73 10.44 18.12
C SER A 126 -8.94 9.85 19.50
N LEU A 127 -9.96 10.33 20.24
CA LEU A 127 -10.33 9.79 21.55
C LEU A 127 -10.75 8.31 21.43
N ALA A 128 -11.57 7.93 20.45
CA ALA A 128 -12.00 6.55 20.27
C ALA A 128 -10.81 5.59 20.18
N TYR A 129 -9.77 5.96 19.44
CA TYR A 129 -8.55 5.14 19.30
C TYR A 129 -7.62 5.21 20.52
N ALA A 130 -7.75 6.22 21.36
CA ALA A 130 -7.01 6.31 22.62
C ALA A 130 -7.64 5.48 23.75
N LEU A 131 -8.94 5.13 23.65
CA LEU A 131 -9.63 4.30 24.65
C LEU A 131 -9.22 2.83 24.53
N SER A 132 -9.26 2.12 25.67
CA SER A 132 -9.19 0.67 25.67
C SER A 132 -10.43 0.05 25.01
N ALA A 133 -10.37 -1.25 24.66
CA ALA A 133 -11.50 -1.95 24.07
C ALA A 133 -12.75 -1.94 24.98
N ALA A 134 -13.95 -1.98 24.37
CA ALA A 134 -15.18 -2.22 25.10
C ALA A 134 -15.15 -3.60 25.78
N PRO A 135 -15.74 -3.77 26.95
CA PRO A 135 -16.61 -2.85 27.70
C PRO A 135 -15.86 -1.85 28.60
N ALA A 136 -14.55 -1.94 28.76
CA ALA A 136 -13.80 -1.13 29.72
C ALA A 136 -13.78 0.35 29.30
N LEU A 137 -13.46 0.64 28.04
CA LEU A 137 -13.35 2.01 27.49
C LEU A 137 -12.55 2.95 28.39
N ASP A 138 -11.43 2.42 28.94
CA ASP A 138 -10.58 3.16 29.84
C ASP A 138 -9.80 4.23 29.09
N ALA A 139 -9.78 5.43 29.67
CA ALA A 139 -8.96 6.52 29.16
C ALA A 139 -7.47 6.24 29.43
N PRO A 140 -6.58 6.62 28.49
CA PRO A 140 -5.15 6.57 28.73
C PRO A 140 -4.73 7.58 29.79
N GLU A 141 -3.53 7.39 30.33
CA GLU A 141 -2.88 8.42 31.14
C GLU A 141 -2.65 9.69 30.31
N ARG A 142 -2.76 10.86 30.93
CA ARG A 142 -2.50 12.13 30.26
C ARG A 142 -1.01 12.23 29.96
N SER A 143 -0.67 12.30 28.67
CA SER A 143 0.69 12.51 28.18
C SER A 143 0.67 13.31 26.88
N ASP A 144 1.80 13.92 26.54
CA ASP A 144 1.96 14.65 25.27
C ASP A 144 2.08 13.70 24.06
N ASP A 145 2.25 12.39 24.31
CA ASP A 145 2.33 11.35 23.27
C ASP A 145 0.95 10.92 22.74
N LEU A 146 -0.14 11.44 23.30
CA LEU A 146 -1.49 11.11 22.85
C LEU A 146 -1.78 11.69 21.45
N PRO A 147 -2.64 11.02 20.66
CA PRO A 147 -3.05 11.53 19.36
C PRO A 147 -3.57 12.97 19.44
N ALA A 148 -3.30 13.76 18.41
CA ALA A 148 -3.65 15.18 18.38
C ALA A 148 -5.13 15.43 18.70
N GLY A 149 -5.40 16.39 19.56
CA GLY A 149 -6.72 16.81 19.99
C GLY A 149 -7.37 15.93 21.07
N VAL A 150 -6.77 14.79 21.47
CA VAL A 150 -7.34 13.91 22.53
C VAL A 150 -7.40 14.62 23.87
N LEU A 151 -6.35 15.36 24.24
CA LEU A 151 -6.30 16.08 25.52
C LEU A 151 -7.43 17.10 25.68
N GLU A 152 -7.92 17.69 24.59
CA GLU A 152 -9.04 18.65 24.60
C GLU A 152 -10.37 18.00 25.00
N VAL A 153 -10.56 16.71 24.70
CA VAL A 153 -11.81 15.98 24.90
C VAL A 153 -11.65 14.71 25.77
N LEU A 154 -10.50 14.52 26.41
CA LEU A 154 -10.22 13.32 27.20
C LEU A 154 -11.25 13.08 28.32
N ASP A 155 -11.76 14.17 28.91
CA ASP A 155 -12.80 14.11 29.95
C ASP A 155 -14.18 13.67 29.42
N PHE A 156 -14.33 13.43 28.12
CA PHE A 156 -15.49 12.77 27.54
C PHE A 156 -15.49 11.24 27.78
N ALA A 157 -14.33 10.63 28.01
CA ALA A 157 -14.19 9.20 28.20
C ALA A 157 -15.07 8.61 29.34
N PRO A 158 -15.16 9.22 30.54
CA PRO A 158 -16.09 8.76 31.57
C PRO A 158 -17.57 8.79 31.12
N LEU A 159 -17.96 9.79 30.34
CA LEU A 159 -19.31 9.92 29.80
C LEU A 159 -19.59 8.84 28.73
N VAL A 160 -18.61 8.53 27.87
CA VAL A 160 -18.69 7.44 26.88
C VAL A 160 -18.87 6.09 27.58
N ARG A 161 -18.12 5.85 28.67
CA ARG A 161 -18.24 4.63 29.46
C ARG A 161 -19.62 4.52 30.14
N GLU A 162 -20.13 5.62 30.70
CA GLU A 162 -21.48 5.66 31.29
C GLU A 162 -22.55 5.47 30.20
N PHE A 163 -22.37 6.11 29.03
CA PHE A 163 -23.21 5.92 27.85
C PHE A 163 -23.28 4.45 27.45
N TYR A 164 -22.14 3.80 27.31
CA TYR A 164 -22.08 2.38 26.95
C TYR A 164 -22.89 1.51 27.90
N LYS A 165 -22.80 1.75 29.23
CA LYS A 165 -23.47 0.97 30.25
C LYS A 165 -24.98 1.23 30.36
N ARG A 166 -25.46 2.42 29.97
CA ARG A 166 -26.84 2.87 30.29
C ARG A 166 -27.70 3.11 29.04
N SER A 167 -27.12 3.11 27.85
CA SER A 167 -27.88 3.36 26.60
C SER A 167 -28.49 2.09 26.00
N GLY A 168 -28.02 0.90 26.41
CA GLY A 168 -28.36 -0.37 25.75
C GLY A 168 -27.68 -0.53 24.38
N ILE A 169 -26.66 0.28 24.07
CA ILE A 169 -25.97 0.23 22.78
C ILE A 169 -25.29 -1.13 22.53
N ASP A 170 -24.86 -1.81 23.59
CA ASP A 170 -24.26 -3.14 23.56
C ASP A 170 -25.18 -4.19 22.95
N GLU A 171 -26.48 -4.11 23.20
CA GLU A 171 -27.49 -4.99 22.58
C GLU A 171 -27.65 -4.74 21.09
N HIS A 172 -27.44 -3.49 20.65
CA HIS A 172 -27.54 -3.07 19.24
C HIS A 172 -26.24 -3.23 18.46
N LEU A 173 -25.06 -3.28 19.13
CA LEU A 173 -23.75 -3.36 18.48
C LEU A 173 -23.65 -4.47 17.42
N PRO A 174 -24.18 -5.69 17.60
CA PRO A 174 -24.11 -6.72 16.56
C PRO A 174 -24.84 -6.32 15.27
N SER A 175 -25.92 -5.54 15.38
CA SER A 175 -26.67 -5.04 14.21
C SER A 175 -25.96 -3.85 13.56
N TYR A 176 -25.35 -2.97 14.34
CA TYR A 176 -24.56 -1.85 13.83
C TYR A 176 -23.31 -2.35 13.12
N LEU A 177 -22.58 -3.27 13.72
CA LEU A 177 -21.43 -3.89 13.09
C LEU A 177 -21.76 -4.51 11.74
N ARG A 178 -22.92 -5.18 11.57
CA ARG A 178 -23.34 -5.69 10.27
C ARG A 178 -23.48 -4.60 9.22
N ALA A 179 -24.03 -3.43 9.58
CA ALA A 179 -24.14 -2.30 8.65
C ALA A 179 -22.75 -1.74 8.28
N TYR A 180 -21.85 -1.62 9.24
CA TYR A 180 -20.48 -1.17 9.03
C TYR A 180 -19.67 -2.18 8.20
N TYR A 181 -19.82 -3.49 8.43
CA TYR A 181 -19.20 -4.52 7.59
C TYR A 181 -19.74 -4.52 6.16
N ALA A 182 -21.03 -4.26 5.98
CA ALA A 182 -21.59 -4.14 4.62
C ALA A 182 -20.96 -2.98 3.84
N GLU A 183 -20.68 -1.85 4.51
CA GLU A 183 -19.98 -0.73 3.89
C GLU A 183 -18.50 -1.07 3.63
N ALA A 184 -17.80 -1.73 4.57
CA ALA A 184 -16.45 -2.21 4.36
C ALA A 184 -16.36 -3.16 3.15
N ASP A 185 -17.31 -4.10 3.02
CA ASP A 185 -17.34 -5.05 1.90
C ASP A 185 -17.61 -4.37 0.56
N ARG A 186 -18.47 -3.32 0.53
CA ARG A 186 -18.68 -2.49 -0.66
C ARG A 186 -17.36 -1.86 -1.15
N MET A 187 -16.49 -1.48 -0.23
CA MET A 187 -15.22 -0.83 -0.52
C MET A 187 -14.11 -1.82 -0.87
N ARG A 188 -14.24 -3.10 -0.58
CA ARG A 188 -13.16 -4.10 -0.65
C ARG A 188 -12.52 -4.18 -2.03
N GLN A 189 -13.31 -4.45 -3.07
CA GLN A 189 -12.78 -4.58 -4.42
C GLN A 189 -12.20 -3.25 -4.97
N PRO A 190 -12.90 -2.10 -4.86
CA PRO A 190 -12.32 -0.83 -5.29
C PRO A 190 -11.03 -0.45 -4.53
N THR A 191 -10.92 -0.85 -3.26
CA THR A 191 -9.67 -0.65 -2.49
C THR A 191 -8.56 -1.56 -3.00
N ALA A 192 -8.86 -2.82 -3.32
CA ALA A 192 -7.88 -3.74 -3.89
C ALA A 192 -7.33 -3.20 -5.22
N ASP A 193 -8.20 -2.65 -6.07
CA ASP A 193 -7.80 -2.06 -7.35
C ASP A 193 -6.93 -0.80 -7.14
N LEU A 194 -7.28 0.05 -6.17
CA LEU A 194 -6.47 1.22 -5.80
C LEU A 194 -5.08 0.81 -5.29
N VAL A 195 -5.02 -0.10 -4.33
CA VAL A 195 -3.77 -0.58 -3.72
C VAL A 195 -2.86 -1.19 -4.78
N ARG A 196 -3.43 -2.09 -5.60
CA ARG A 196 -2.72 -2.70 -6.73
C ARG A 196 -2.16 -1.64 -7.67
N GLY A 197 -3.00 -0.69 -8.11
CA GLY A 197 -2.60 0.38 -9.02
C GLY A 197 -1.44 1.22 -8.48
N ILE A 198 -1.50 1.65 -7.20
CA ILE A 198 -0.45 2.44 -6.56
C ILE A 198 0.87 1.66 -6.49
N LEU A 199 0.81 0.40 -6.03
CA LEU A 199 2.01 -0.41 -5.86
C LEU A 199 2.64 -0.80 -7.19
N THR A 200 1.81 -1.04 -8.22
CA THR A 200 2.29 -1.26 -9.59
C THR A 200 2.96 -0.01 -10.15
N TYR A 201 2.37 1.18 -9.92
CA TYR A 201 2.95 2.44 -10.37
C TYR A 201 4.30 2.76 -9.70
N LEU A 202 4.41 2.52 -8.39
CA LEU A 202 5.62 2.74 -7.61
C LEU A 202 6.63 1.59 -7.74
N HIS A 203 6.26 0.50 -8.41
CA HIS A 203 7.05 -0.74 -8.50
C HIS A 203 7.58 -1.22 -7.15
N THR A 204 6.81 -1.04 -6.07
CA THR A 204 7.29 -1.33 -4.71
C THR A 204 6.27 -2.16 -3.92
N ARG A 205 6.72 -2.71 -2.80
CA ARG A 205 5.85 -3.36 -1.80
C ARG A 205 5.90 -2.59 -0.49
N PRO A 206 4.78 -2.46 0.22
CA PRO A 206 4.79 -1.84 1.54
C PRO A 206 5.61 -2.68 2.51
N ILE A 207 6.29 -2.00 3.42
CA ILE A 207 6.98 -2.65 4.53
C ILE A 207 5.95 -2.85 5.63
N THR A 208 5.51 -4.10 5.80
CA THR A 208 4.49 -4.47 6.79
C THR A 208 5.08 -4.91 8.12
N ILE A 209 6.39 -5.16 8.18
CA ILE A 209 7.09 -5.54 9.42
C ILE A 209 8.31 -4.64 9.56
N VAL A 210 8.43 -3.97 10.70
CA VAL A 210 9.59 -3.16 11.07
C VAL A 210 10.26 -3.80 12.27
N THR A 211 11.59 -3.86 12.23
CA THR A 211 12.42 -4.38 13.31
C THR A 211 13.05 -3.24 14.08
N GLU A 212 12.79 -3.16 15.37
CA GLU A 212 13.38 -2.20 16.29
C GLU A 212 14.40 -2.87 17.23
N ARG A 213 15.55 -2.23 17.43
CA ARG A 213 16.52 -2.66 18.44
C ARG A 213 16.25 -1.94 19.76
N VAL A 214 15.64 -2.64 20.69
CA VAL A 214 15.30 -2.12 22.02
C VAL A 214 16.39 -2.48 23.00
N GLN A 215 16.84 -1.50 23.79
CA GLN A 215 17.80 -1.71 24.86
C GLN A 215 17.14 -2.50 26.00
N VAL A 216 17.66 -3.68 26.30
CA VAL A 216 17.22 -4.45 27.47
C VAL A 216 17.88 -3.88 28.72
N ARG A 217 17.07 -3.38 29.66
CA ARG A 217 17.57 -3.00 30.98
C ARG A 217 17.96 -4.27 31.74
N SER A 218 19.26 -4.48 31.93
CA SER A 218 19.73 -5.55 32.80
C SER A 218 19.33 -5.23 34.26
N PRO A 219 18.71 -6.17 34.97
CA PRO A 219 18.38 -5.96 36.39
C PRO A 219 19.61 -5.86 37.30
N ASP A 220 20.77 -6.28 36.81
CA ASP A 220 22.05 -6.22 37.57
C ASP A 220 22.72 -4.85 37.48
N LYS A 221 22.75 -4.12 38.61
CA LYS A 221 23.41 -2.83 38.79
C LYS A 221 24.94 -2.91 38.79
N LYS A 222 25.57 -3.82 38.07
CA LYS A 222 27.04 -3.86 37.97
C LYS A 222 27.53 -2.75 37.03
N LYS A 223 28.45 -1.90 37.52
CA LYS A 223 29.01 -0.73 36.83
C LYS A 223 29.66 -0.96 35.47
N ASN A 224 29.74 -2.21 35.00
CA ASN A 224 30.32 -2.63 33.71
C ASN A 224 29.41 -3.58 32.93
N ALA A 225 28.09 -3.58 33.16
CA ALA A 225 27.19 -4.39 32.36
C ALA A 225 27.15 -3.85 30.93
N LYS A 226 27.56 -4.66 29.94
CA LYS A 226 27.40 -4.35 28.51
C LYS A 226 25.91 -4.17 28.23
N THR A 227 25.54 -3.07 27.59
CA THR A 227 24.18 -2.81 27.14
C THR A 227 23.76 -3.93 26.21
N ALA A 228 22.78 -4.72 26.64
CA ALA A 228 22.19 -5.75 25.79
C ALA A 228 21.07 -5.13 24.97
N TYR A 229 20.96 -5.52 23.70
CA TYR A 229 19.87 -5.13 22.82
C TYR A 229 19.09 -6.38 22.43
N THR A 230 17.77 -6.28 22.40
CA THR A 230 16.92 -7.27 21.76
C THR A 230 16.29 -6.65 20.52
N THR A 231 15.92 -7.50 19.56
CA THR A 231 15.20 -7.07 18.37
C THR A 231 13.73 -7.38 18.60
N VAL A 232 12.89 -6.39 18.45
CA VAL A 232 11.42 -6.53 18.51
C VAL A 232 10.87 -6.25 17.11
N GLU A 233 9.98 -7.10 16.65
CA GLU A 233 9.28 -6.93 15.38
C GLU A 233 7.92 -6.28 15.65
N HIS A 234 7.60 -5.24 14.90
CA HIS A 234 6.34 -4.52 14.93
C HIS A 234 5.65 -4.70 13.58
N GLU A 235 4.37 -5.11 13.58
CA GLU A 235 3.55 -5.13 12.39
C GLU A 235 3.03 -3.71 12.11
N ARG A 236 3.18 -3.24 10.87
CA ARG A 236 2.59 -1.98 10.38
C ARG A 236 1.33 -2.31 9.58
N ARG A 237 0.22 -1.68 9.91
CA ARG A 237 -1.07 -1.93 9.29
C ARG A 237 -1.73 -0.64 8.82
N PHE A 238 -2.49 -0.75 7.76
CA PHE A 238 -3.28 0.35 7.21
C PHE A 238 -4.76 -0.02 7.31
N PHE A 239 -5.45 0.62 8.23
CA PHE A 239 -6.87 0.40 8.48
C PHE A 239 -7.72 1.38 7.68
N ILE A 240 -8.69 0.86 6.93
CA ILE A 240 -9.80 1.63 6.37
C ILE A 240 -11.02 1.31 7.21
N VAL A 241 -11.49 2.29 7.96
CA VAL A 241 -12.55 2.13 8.95
C VAL A 241 -13.77 2.93 8.48
N PRO A 242 -14.86 2.28 8.06
CA PRO A 242 -16.11 2.97 7.79
C PRO A 242 -16.64 3.67 9.04
N ASP A 243 -17.17 4.88 8.88
CA ASP A 243 -17.94 5.57 9.91
C ASP A 243 -19.25 6.10 9.32
N LEU A 244 -20.35 5.40 9.60
CA LEU A 244 -21.70 5.75 9.12
C LEU A 244 -22.30 6.97 9.83
N LEU A 245 -21.61 7.53 10.85
CA LEU A 245 -21.97 8.74 11.57
C LEU A 245 -21.08 9.95 11.20
N ALA A 246 -20.04 9.72 10.39
CA ALA A 246 -19.14 10.79 9.96
C ALA A 246 -19.81 11.81 9.03
N ALA A 247 -19.22 13.00 8.98
CA ALA A 247 -19.61 14.03 8.02
C ALA A 247 -19.27 13.58 6.58
N PRO A 248 -20.22 13.60 5.63
CA PRO A 248 -19.96 13.22 4.24
C PRO A 248 -18.83 14.03 3.60
N GLY A 249 -18.02 13.36 2.78
CA GLY A 249 -16.95 14.00 2.02
C GLY A 249 -15.70 14.34 2.84
N THR A 250 -15.58 13.83 4.06
CA THR A 250 -14.43 14.12 4.92
C THR A 250 -13.79 12.85 5.41
N ILE A 251 -12.53 12.64 5.10
CA ILE A 251 -11.73 11.52 5.55
C ILE A 251 -10.84 11.98 6.72
N ASN A 252 -10.91 11.25 7.84
CA ASN A 252 -9.99 11.44 8.95
C ASN A 252 -8.82 10.47 8.84
N PHE A 253 -7.61 10.99 8.93
CA PHE A 253 -6.39 10.19 8.91
C PHE A 253 -5.65 10.31 10.24
N ARG A 254 -5.23 9.17 10.81
CA ARG A 254 -4.50 9.08 12.08
C ARG A 254 -3.40 8.05 11.98
N VAL A 255 -2.24 8.37 12.54
CA VAL A 255 -1.15 7.44 12.77
C VAL A 255 -1.00 7.26 14.28
N ILE A 256 -1.08 6.02 14.74
CA ILE A 256 -1.02 5.68 16.16
C ILE A 256 -0.05 4.51 16.28
N ALA A 257 1.12 4.75 16.86
CA ALA A 257 2.27 3.85 16.81
C ALA A 257 2.60 3.48 15.34
N ASP A 258 2.59 2.18 15.00
CA ASP A 258 2.87 1.69 13.66
C ASP A 258 1.61 1.51 12.80
N ASP A 259 0.43 1.80 13.33
CA ASP A 259 -0.86 1.64 12.66
C ASP A 259 -1.37 2.95 12.05
N TYR A 260 -1.87 2.85 10.82
CA TYR A 260 -2.44 3.95 10.05
C TYR A 260 -3.94 3.76 9.95
N PHE A 261 -4.72 4.69 10.44
CA PHE A 261 -6.18 4.65 10.43
C PHE A 261 -6.73 5.69 9.49
N THR A 262 -7.53 5.27 8.53
CA THR A 262 -8.26 6.13 7.61
C THR A 262 -9.75 5.92 7.83
N ILE A 263 -10.38 6.87 8.51
CA ILE A 263 -11.81 6.83 8.83
C ILE A 263 -12.57 7.48 7.69
N VAL A 264 -13.47 6.71 7.08
CA VAL A 264 -14.16 7.10 5.85
C VAL A 264 -15.68 7.15 6.06
N PRO A 265 -16.35 8.23 5.64
CA PRO A 265 -17.80 8.33 5.67
C PRO A 265 -18.47 7.30 4.76
N GLU A 266 -19.76 7.03 5.04
CA GLU A 266 -20.64 6.24 4.18
C GLU A 266 -20.60 6.75 2.73
N GLY A 267 -20.54 5.85 1.77
CA GLY A 267 -20.54 6.18 0.34
C GLY A 267 -19.20 6.70 -0.20
N THR A 268 -18.13 6.73 0.59
CA THR A 268 -16.80 7.16 0.12
C THR A 268 -16.32 6.27 -1.02
N THR A 269 -15.78 6.92 -2.07
CA THR A 269 -15.12 6.25 -3.17
C THR A 269 -13.66 6.04 -2.84
N PRO A 270 -13.15 4.79 -2.84
CA PRO A 270 -11.73 4.52 -2.54
C PRO A 270 -10.74 5.22 -3.48
N ALA A 271 -11.15 5.54 -4.70
CA ALA A 271 -10.34 6.30 -5.66
C ALA A 271 -10.18 7.80 -5.29
N SER A 272 -10.73 8.25 -4.16
CA SER A 272 -10.55 9.64 -3.70
C SER A 272 -9.07 9.96 -3.46
N SER A 273 -8.67 11.20 -3.71
CA SER A 273 -7.29 11.65 -3.51
C SER A 273 -6.84 11.49 -2.05
N GLU A 274 -7.73 11.72 -1.10
CA GLU A 274 -7.44 11.65 0.33
C GLU A 274 -7.09 10.22 0.76
N LEU A 275 -7.89 9.22 0.36
CA LEU A 275 -7.62 7.81 0.69
C LEU A 275 -6.37 7.33 -0.03
N ARG A 276 -6.19 7.72 -1.28
CA ARG A 276 -5.01 7.41 -2.08
C ARG A 276 -3.74 7.98 -1.44
N ARG A 277 -3.74 9.25 -1.04
CA ARG A 277 -2.63 9.89 -0.32
C ARG A 277 -2.33 9.23 1.01
N ALA A 278 -3.34 8.85 1.77
CA ALA A 278 -3.16 8.13 3.03
C ALA A 278 -2.44 6.79 2.83
N TYR A 279 -2.82 6.03 1.81
CA TYR A 279 -2.13 4.76 1.50
C TYR A 279 -0.72 4.98 0.94
N ILE A 280 -0.52 5.97 0.07
CA ILE A 280 0.82 6.34 -0.41
C ILE A 280 1.70 6.73 0.79
N GLN A 281 1.20 7.50 1.74
CA GLN A 281 1.94 7.86 2.95
C GLN A 281 2.37 6.61 3.74
N TYR A 282 1.47 5.66 3.96
CA TYR A 282 1.80 4.38 4.60
C TYR A 282 2.96 3.66 3.90
N VAL A 283 3.00 3.67 2.56
CA VAL A 283 4.08 3.06 1.78
C VAL A 283 5.38 3.84 1.90
N VAL A 284 5.35 5.17 1.70
CA VAL A 284 6.58 5.99 1.62
C VAL A 284 7.20 6.32 2.97
N ASP A 285 6.44 6.37 4.06
CA ASP A 285 6.98 6.64 5.40
C ASP A 285 8.08 5.65 5.78
N ALA A 286 7.92 4.39 5.39
CA ALA A 286 8.94 3.38 5.62
C ALA A 286 10.21 3.60 4.78
N LEU A 287 10.10 4.19 3.58
CA LEU A 287 11.25 4.57 2.75
C LEU A 287 11.98 5.76 3.37
N VAL A 288 11.24 6.76 3.85
CA VAL A 288 11.80 7.93 4.56
C VAL A 288 12.58 7.49 5.80
N LEU A 289 12.05 6.54 6.57
CA LEU A 289 12.74 5.99 7.75
C LEU A 289 14.01 5.23 7.37
N ARG A 290 14.00 4.47 6.27
CA ARG A 290 15.20 3.77 5.78
C ARG A 290 16.26 4.73 5.27
N GLY A 291 15.86 5.77 4.55
CA GLY A 291 16.75 6.80 3.99
C GLY A 291 17.11 7.92 4.97
N ASN A 292 17.02 7.69 6.27
CA ASN A 292 17.24 8.72 7.27
C ASN A 292 18.66 9.31 7.21
N LYS A 293 19.67 8.52 6.83
CA LYS A 293 21.07 8.97 6.71
C LYS A 293 21.25 9.90 5.52
N GLU A 294 20.65 9.55 4.39
CA GLU A 294 20.67 10.32 3.14
C GLU A 294 19.94 11.65 3.34
N ILE A 295 18.77 11.64 3.97
CA ILE A 295 18.02 12.85 4.31
C ILE A 295 18.81 13.73 5.29
N ALA A 296 19.40 13.13 6.32
CA ALA A 296 20.23 13.86 7.29
C ALA A 296 21.45 14.51 6.62
N ALA A 297 22.08 13.84 5.65
CA ALA A 297 23.20 14.39 4.89
C ALA A 297 22.80 15.60 4.01
N LYS A 298 21.53 15.65 3.56
CA LYS A 298 20.97 16.75 2.76
C LYS A 298 20.22 17.81 3.57
N ARG A 299 20.16 17.65 4.89
CA ARG A 299 19.36 18.50 5.79
C ARG A 299 19.57 19.99 5.58
N GLU A 300 20.82 20.44 5.49
CA GLU A 300 21.12 21.87 5.33
C GLU A 300 20.66 22.41 3.98
N GLN A 301 20.73 21.61 2.92
CA GLN A 301 20.23 21.99 1.59
C GLN A 301 18.70 22.06 1.57
N ILE A 302 18.01 21.08 2.18
CA ILE A 302 16.55 21.10 2.32
C ILE A 302 16.12 22.29 3.18
N LYS A 303 16.84 22.60 4.24
CA LYS A 303 16.58 23.76 5.10
C LYS A 303 16.69 25.10 4.34
N GLN A 304 17.68 25.23 3.44
CA GLN A 304 17.77 26.44 2.59
C GLN A 304 16.50 26.64 1.77
N LEU A 305 15.90 25.58 1.23
CA LEU A 305 14.63 25.64 0.50
C LEU A 305 13.46 26.00 1.44
N ILE A 306 13.39 25.38 2.62
CA ILE A 306 12.39 25.70 3.65
C ILE A 306 12.46 27.17 4.03
N ASP A 307 13.64 27.70 4.31
CA ASP A 307 13.87 29.09 4.71
C ASP A 307 13.50 30.05 3.57
N ALA A 308 13.81 29.70 2.31
CA ALA A 308 13.43 30.50 1.15
C ALA A 308 11.89 30.58 1.00
N ARG A 309 11.20 29.43 1.10
CA ARG A 309 9.73 29.37 1.03
C ARG A 309 9.05 30.08 2.20
N THR A 310 9.59 29.97 3.40
CA THR A 310 9.07 30.69 4.59
C THR A 310 9.18 32.20 4.41
N LYS A 311 10.28 32.70 3.81
CA LYS A 311 10.43 34.15 3.48
C LYS A 311 9.40 34.64 2.46
N GLU A 312 8.93 33.75 1.57
CA GLU A 312 7.87 34.05 0.61
C GLU A 312 6.46 33.93 1.21
N GLY A 313 6.35 33.60 2.51
CA GLY A 313 5.08 33.52 3.24
C GLY A 313 4.44 32.13 3.24
N ALA A 314 5.13 31.09 2.76
CA ALA A 314 4.60 29.73 2.80
C ALA A 314 4.58 29.16 4.23
N THR A 315 3.51 28.44 4.58
CA THR A 315 3.43 27.66 5.81
C THR A 315 4.05 26.28 5.58
N ILE A 316 5.31 26.12 5.96
CA ILE A 316 6.08 24.89 5.74
C ILE A 316 6.66 24.38 7.07
N SER A 317 6.72 23.04 7.23
CA SER A 317 7.37 22.43 8.39
C SER A 317 8.88 22.75 8.40
N PRO A 318 9.47 23.08 9.56
CA PRO A 318 10.92 23.25 9.68
C PRO A 318 11.67 21.90 9.64
N ASP A 319 10.97 20.78 9.71
CA ASP A 319 11.55 19.44 9.71
C ASP A 319 11.73 18.92 8.28
N ALA A 320 12.98 18.67 7.89
CA ALA A 320 13.35 18.15 6.58
C ALA A 320 12.70 16.78 6.28
N PHE A 321 12.55 15.90 7.28
CA PHE A 321 11.91 14.59 7.10
C PHE A 321 10.43 14.74 6.76
N VAL A 322 9.72 15.64 7.44
CA VAL A 322 8.31 15.95 7.17
C VAL A 322 8.14 16.53 5.78
N VAL A 323 9.03 17.44 5.36
CA VAL A 323 8.98 18.04 4.01
C VAL A 323 9.24 16.98 2.94
N VAL A 324 10.23 16.11 3.11
CA VAL A 324 10.52 14.99 2.19
C VAL A 324 9.32 14.06 2.09
N GLY A 325 8.79 13.58 3.22
CA GLY A 325 7.64 12.65 3.24
C GLY A 325 6.40 13.26 2.58
N ARG A 326 6.04 14.51 2.94
CA ARG A 326 4.91 15.22 2.34
C ARG A 326 5.09 15.40 0.83
N SER A 327 6.28 15.76 0.38
CA SER A 327 6.58 15.97 -1.04
C SER A 327 6.55 14.67 -1.83
N LEU A 328 7.00 13.55 -1.25
CA LEU A 328 6.88 12.24 -1.87
C LEU A 328 5.42 11.82 -2.07
N VAL A 329 4.59 12.01 -1.04
CA VAL A 329 3.16 11.70 -1.13
C VAL A 329 2.48 12.54 -2.21
N ALA A 330 2.72 13.86 -2.23
CA ALA A 330 2.14 14.78 -3.21
C ALA A 330 2.55 14.40 -4.64
N ALA A 331 3.84 14.16 -4.85
CA ALA A 331 4.39 13.79 -6.15
C ALA A 331 3.84 12.45 -6.65
N ALA A 332 3.84 11.42 -5.79
CA ALA A 332 3.33 10.10 -6.14
C ALA A 332 1.83 10.13 -6.46
N ASP A 333 1.02 10.86 -5.68
CA ASP A 333 -0.41 11.03 -5.92
C ASP A 333 -0.70 11.72 -7.26
N ALA A 334 -0.03 12.85 -7.52
CA ALA A 334 -0.23 13.62 -8.75
C ALA A 334 0.17 12.81 -9.99
N ARG A 335 1.31 12.11 -9.95
CA ARG A 335 1.81 11.31 -11.07
C ARG A 335 1.05 10.01 -11.28
N PHE A 336 0.64 9.35 -10.21
CA PHE A 336 -0.23 8.19 -10.32
C PHE A 336 -1.55 8.56 -11.01
N GLU A 337 -2.21 9.63 -10.57
CA GLU A 337 -3.45 10.08 -11.18
C GLU A 337 -3.26 10.50 -12.64
N GLU A 338 -2.19 11.21 -12.97
CA GLU A 338 -1.82 11.53 -14.35
C GLU A 338 -1.70 10.26 -15.20
N SER A 339 -0.98 9.25 -14.70
CA SER A 339 -0.77 7.96 -15.38
C SER A 339 -2.09 7.21 -15.63
N VAL A 340 -2.97 7.13 -14.61
CA VAL A 340 -4.28 6.48 -14.75
C VAL A 340 -5.14 7.17 -15.80
N ARG A 341 -5.17 8.51 -15.80
CA ARG A 341 -5.94 9.29 -16.78
C ARG A 341 -5.36 9.20 -18.20
N MET A 342 -4.03 9.22 -18.34
CA MET A 342 -3.35 9.01 -19.62
C MET A 342 -3.70 7.64 -20.21
N SER A 343 -3.65 6.59 -19.40
CA SER A 343 -4.02 5.23 -19.80
C SER A 343 -5.49 5.14 -20.23
N ALA A 344 -6.39 5.88 -19.57
CA ALA A 344 -7.80 5.94 -19.96
C ALA A 344 -7.99 6.60 -21.34
N VAL A 345 -7.30 7.72 -21.59
CA VAL A 345 -7.32 8.41 -22.91
C VAL A 345 -6.80 7.47 -24.00
N GLU A 346 -5.73 6.73 -23.75
CA GLU A 346 -5.16 5.79 -24.71
C GLU A 346 -6.11 4.63 -25.04
N ARG A 347 -6.77 4.06 -24.03
CA ARG A 347 -7.79 3.02 -24.24
C ARG A 347 -8.95 3.54 -25.09
N LEU A 348 -9.47 4.73 -24.75
CA LEU A 348 -10.56 5.35 -25.49
C LEU A 348 -10.15 5.67 -26.93
N GLN A 349 -8.95 6.23 -27.13
CA GLN A 349 -8.40 6.52 -28.46
C GLN A 349 -8.31 5.25 -29.30
N ARG A 350 -7.78 4.15 -28.74
CA ARG A 350 -7.67 2.86 -29.44
C ARG A 350 -9.05 2.32 -29.85
N ALA A 351 -10.02 2.34 -28.93
CA ALA A 351 -11.37 1.89 -29.21
C ALA A 351 -12.04 2.70 -30.31
N ARG A 352 -11.91 4.03 -30.30
CA ARG A 352 -12.49 4.91 -31.33
C ARG A 352 -11.77 4.77 -32.68
N LEU A 353 -10.45 4.60 -32.70
CA LEU A 353 -9.71 4.36 -33.94
C LEU A 353 -10.08 3.04 -34.62
N ALA A 354 -10.43 2.00 -33.85
CA ALA A 354 -10.90 0.72 -34.40
C ALA A 354 -12.23 0.84 -35.17
N THR A 355 -13.04 1.87 -34.88
CA THR A 355 -14.35 2.11 -35.51
C THR A 355 -14.32 3.30 -36.50
N ALA A 356 -13.21 3.98 -36.65
CA ALA A 356 -13.07 5.15 -37.52
C ALA A 356 -13.17 4.76 -39.00
N LYS A 357 -14.07 5.42 -39.72
CA LYS A 357 -14.44 5.07 -41.12
C LYS A 357 -13.46 5.62 -42.16
N ASP A 358 -12.79 6.74 -41.86
CA ASP A 358 -11.92 7.45 -42.77
C ASP A 358 -10.75 8.15 -42.07
N ASP A 359 -9.80 8.68 -42.83
CA ASP A 359 -8.62 9.34 -42.30
C ASP A 359 -8.93 10.67 -41.60
N ALA A 360 -10.00 11.37 -42.00
CA ALA A 360 -10.43 12.60 -41.36
C ALA A 360 -10.92 12.32 -39.92
N ALA A 361 -11.73 11.25 -39.74
CA ALA A 361 -12.15 10.78 -38.42
C ALA A 361 -10.96 10.35 -37.55
N ARG A 362 -9.99 9.63 -38.12
CA ARG A 362 -8.76 9.24 -37.39
C ARG A 362 -7.95 10.45 -36.93
N ALA A 363 -7.78 11.45 -37.82
CA ALA A 363 -7.09 12.68 -37.49
C ALA A 363 -7.82 13.51 -36.39
N ALA A 364 -9.15 13.52 -36.41
CA ALA A 364 -9.95 14.16 -35.36
C ALA A 364 -9.75 13.47 -33.99
N ILE A 365 -9.85 12.14 -33.94
CA ILE A 365 -9.63 11.34 -32.73
C ILE A 365 -8.21 11.59 -32.17
N ALA A 366 -7.20 11.63 -33.05
CA ALA A 366 -5.81 11.89 -32.63
C ALA A 366 -5.64 13.29 -31.99
N ARG A 367 -6.25 14.33 -32.59
CA ARG A 367 -6.23 15.70 -32.05
C ARG A 367 -6.92 15.79 -30.69
N GLU A 368 -8.10 15.19 -30.55
CA GLU A 368 -8.82 15.14 -29.26
C GLU A 368 -8.00 14.45 -28.19
N ALA A 369 -7.40 13.30 -28.50
CA ALA A 369 -6.55 12.58 -27.56
C ALA A 369 -5.30 13.40 -27.17
N GLN A 370 -4.69 14.11 -28.10
CA GLN A 370 -3.56 15.00 -27.81
C GLN A 370 -3.97 16.17 -26.91
N SER A 371 -5.12 16.80 -27.17
CA SER A 371 -5.66 17.86 -26.32
C SER A 371 -5.96 17.36 -24.90
N ALA A 372 -6.58 16.16 -24.79
CA ALA A 372 -6.86 15.55 -23.50
C ALA A 372 -5.59 15.25 -22.70
N ARG A 373 -4.53 14.71 -23.36
CA ARG A 373 -3.23 14.48 -22.70
C ARG A 373 -2.61 15.78 -22.20
N ALA A 374 -2.63 16.84 -23.00
CA ALA A 374 -2.10 18.14 -22.59
C ALA A 374 -2.83 18.69 -21.36
N ALA A 375 -4.17 18.59 -21.35
CA ALA A 375 -4.98 19.02 -20.23
C ALA A 375 -4.72 18.20 -18.93
N ILE A 376 -4.49 16.89 -19.06
CA ILE A 376 -4.13 16.03 -17.93
C ILE A 376 -2.76 16.43 -17.35
N SER A 377 -1.77 16.70 -18.20
CA SER A 377 -0.46 17.18 -17.73
C SER A 377 -0.54 18.56 -17.09
N ASP A 378 -1.32 19.49 -17.63
CA ASP A 378 -1.55 20.81 -17.04
C ASP A 378 -2.21 20.68 -15.65
N GLU A 379 -3.18 19.78 -15.49
CA GLU A 379 -3.83 19.49 -14.22
C GLU A 379 -2.85 18.91 -13.18
N ALA A 380 -1.97 18.01 -13.58
CA ALA A 380 -0.93 17.47 -12.70
C ALA A 380 0.03 18.58 -12.23
N MET A 381 0.41 19.50 -13.12
CA MET A 381 1.23 20.66 -12.75
C MET A 381 0.51 21.63 -11.81
N ALA A 382 -0.80 21.83 -11.99
CA ALA A 382 -1.58 22.66 -11.09
C ALA A 382 -1.66 22.05 -9.68
N ARG A 383 -1.88 20.74 -9.57
CA ARG A 383 -1.89 20.02 -8.28
C ARG A 383 -0.55 20.09 -7.57
N LEU A 384 0.55 19.81 -8.27
CA LEU A 384 1.89 19.97 -7.71
C LEU A 384 2.13 21.41 -7.24
N SER A 385 1.68 22.43 -7.99
CA SER A 385 1.80 23.82 -7.57
C SER A 385 1.03 24.11 -6.27
N GLU A 386 -0.17 23.57 -6.12
CA GLU A 386 -0.99 23.70 -4.92
C GLU A 386 -0.32 23.00 -3.72
N ASP A 387 0.19 21.78 -3.91
CA ASP A 387 0.89 21.03 -2.86
C ASP A 387 2.21 21.70 -2.46
N TYR A 388 2.95 22.25 -3.43
CA TYR A 388 4.16 23.02 -3.20
C TYR A 388 3.89 24.27 -2.35
N GLU A 389 2.83 25.03 -2.67
CA GLU A 389 2.40 26.19 -1.89
C GLU A 389 1.98 25.76 -0.47
N ASN A 390 1.41 24.57 -0.30
CA ASN A 390 0.99 23.99 0.97
C ASN A 390 2.13 23.26 1.72
N GLY A 391 3.39 23.44 1.32
CA GLY A 391 4.57 22.99 2.06
C GLY A 391 5.19 21.68 1.58
N ALA A 392 4.79 21.13 0.42
CA ALA A 392 5.46 20.01 -0.24
C ALA A 392 6.59 20.51 -1.17
N ALA A 393 7.56 21.21 -0.64
CA ALA A 393 8.52 22.00 -1.41
C ALA A 393 9.48 21.23 -2.33
N LEU A 394 9.45 19.89 -2.29
CA LEU A 394 10.23 18.99 -3.15
C LEU A 394 9.32 18.16 -4.08
N ASP A 395 8.03 18.43 -4.15
CA ASP A 395 7.08 17.60 -4.91
C ASP A 395 7.34 17.60 -6.43
N PHE A 396 7.70 18.73 -7.01
CA PHE A 396 8.11 18.80 -8.43
C PHE A 396 9.34 17.95 -8.71
N TYR A 397 10.33 18.00 -7.81
CA TYR A 397 11.54 17.20 -7.93
C TYR A 397 11.19 15.71 -7.92
N PHE A 398 10.45 15.25 -6.91
CA PHE A 398 10.05 13.85 -6.82
C PHE A 398 9.10 13.44 -7.95
N ALA A 399 8.24 14.33 -8.43
CA ALA A 399 7.39 14.06 -9.58
C ALA A 399 8.17 13.82 -10.87
N ASP A 400 9.28 14.53 -11.07
CA ASP A 400 10.19 14.26 -12.19
C ASP A 400 10.86 12.88 -12.01
N GLN A 401 11.35 12.56 -10.79
CA GLN A 401 11.95 11.26 -10.48
C GLN A 401 10.97 10.09 -10.68
N PHE A 402 9.73 10.22 -10.23
CA PHE A 402 8.71 9.18 -10.42
C PHE A 402 8.36 8.95 -11.89
N ARG A 403 8.41 9.98 -12.73
CA ARG A 403 8.22 9.83 -14.17
C ARG A 403 9.32 8.96 -14.77
N ASP A 404 10.57 9.24 -14.41
CA ASP A 404 11.73 8.51 -14.92
C ASP A 404 11.73 7.05 -14.45
N ILE A 405 11.38 6.81 -13.17
CA ILE A 405 11.27 5.47 -12.59
C ILE A 405 10.10 4.69 -13.21
N SER A 406 8.95 5.31 -13.44
CA SER A 406 7.79 4.63 -14.05
C SER A 406 8.06 4.11 -15.45
N VAL A 407 8.96 4.78 -16.20
CA VAL A 407 9.42 4.32 -17.51
C VAL A 407 10.43 3.17 -17.39
N SER A 408 11.29 3.20 -16.37
CA SER A 408 12.32 2.18 -16.17
C SER A 408 11.76 0.88 -15.55
N GLY A 409 10.63 0.95 -14.83
CA GLY A 409 10.00 -0.17 -14.14
C GLY A 409 10.76 -0.68 -12.91
N PHE A 410 11.69 0.11 -12.37
CA PHE A 410 12.47 -0.26 -11.19
C PHE A 410 11.73 0.11 -9.88
N ASP A 411 12.00 -0.65 -8.82
CA ASP A 411 11.46 -0.39 -7.48
C ASP A 411 11.96 0.95 -6.91
N VAL A 412 11.03 1.84 -6.57
CA VAL A 412 11.32 3.15 -5.95
C VAL A 412 12.21 3.01 -4.70
N ALA A 413 12.03 1.95 -3.91
CA ALA A 413 12.81 1.74 -2.71
C ALA A 413 14.31 1.59 -2.96
N ASN A 414 14.70 1.07 -4.12
CA ASN A 414 16.11 0.89 -4.50
C ASN A 414 16.79 2.20 -4.93
N PHE A 415 16.02 3.16 -5.44
CA PHE A 415 16.54 4.45 -5.91
C PHE A 415 16.36 5.60 -4.91
N PHE A 416 15.71 5.32 -3.78
CA PHE A 416 15.38 6.37 -2.81
C PHE A 416 16.60 7.15 -2.34
N GLY A 417 17.72 6.50 -2.07
CA GLY A 417 18.97 7.15 -1.68
C GLY A 417 19.51 8.10 -2.76
N ASP A 418 19.49 7.67 -4.02
CA ASP A 418 19.94 8.48 -5.16
C ASP A 418 19.00 9.68 -5.40
N MET A 419 17.68 9.47 -5.24
CA MET A 419 16.70 10.56 -5.31
C MET A 419 17.01 11.64 -4.25
N ILE A 420 17.30 11.26 -3.01
CA ILE A 420 17.66 12.23 -1.96
C ILE A 420 19.00 12.90 -2.28
N ALA A 421 19.99 12.15 -2.77
CA ALA A 421 21.30 12.68 -3.11
C ALA A 421 21.27 13.74 -4.24
N GLY A 422 20.31 13.60 -5.17
CA GLY A 422 20.14 14.49 -6.33
C GLY A 422 19.38 15.79 -6.06
N ILE A 423 18.91 16.05 -4.85
CA ILE A 423 18.14 17.28 -4.52
C ILE A 423 18.99 18.53 -4.76
N ASP A 424 18.47 19.46 -5.59
CA ASP A 424 19.02 20.80 -5.84
C ASP A 424 18.04 21.90 -5.38
N PRO A 425 18.27 22.52 -4.23
CA PRO A 425 17.36 23.53 -3.67
C PRO A 425 17.20 24.76 -4.55
N VAL A 426 18.23 25.17 -5.28
CA VAL A 426 18.21 26.37 -6.14
C VAL A 426 17.27 26.18 -7.32
N ARG A 427 17.23 24.98 -7.89
CA ARG A 427 16.29 24.62 -8.94
C ARG A 427 14.86 24.64 -8.42
N GLU A 428 14.63 24.03 -7.23
CA GLU A 428 13.29 23.88 -6.71
C GLU A 428 12.61 25.21 -6.30
N THR A 429 13.37 26.25 -5.95
CA THR A 429 12.80 27.60 -5.72
C THR A 429 12.16 28.24 -6.95
N LYS A 430 12.47 27.79 -8.16
CA LYS A 430 11.98 28.39 -9.43
C LYS A 430 10.74 27.69 -10.00
N ARG A 431 10.32 26.56 -9.42
CA ARG A 431 9.28 25.68 -9.97
C ARG A 431 7.93 26.37 -10.23
N LEU A 432 7.45 27.20 -9.30
CA LEU A 432 6.19 27.91 -9.50
C LEU A 432 6.23 28.86 -10.71
N THR A 433 7.38 29.48 -10.96
CA THR A 433 7.54 30.37 -12.13
C THR A 433 7.57 29.56 -13.43
N GLU A 434 8.28 28.45 -13.44
CA GLU A 434 8.42 27.57 -14.63
C GLU A 434 7.08 26.92 -15.00
N THR A 435 6.26 26.54 -14.02
CA THR A 435 4.98 25.84 -14.23
C THR A 435 3.78 26.77 -14.36
N LYS A 436 3.96 28.08 -14.19
CA LYS A 436 2.87 29.08 -14.16
C LYS A 436 1.90 28.95 -15.34
N THR A 437 2.40 28.80 -16.57
CA THR A 437 1.55 28.74 -17.77
C THR A 437 0.66 27.49 -17.78
N ALA A 438 1.16 26.33 -17.36
CA ALA A 438 0.40 25.11 -17.25
C ALA A 438 -0.68 25.22 -16.16
N ARG A 439 -0.31 25.76 -15.00
CA ARG A 439 -1.22 26.05 -13.89
C ARG A 439 -2.37 26.98 -14.30
N ASP A 440 -2.05 28.08 -14.99
CA ASP A 440 -3.05 29.06 -15.43
C ASP A 440 -4.06 28.43 -16.41
N ARG A 441 -3.58 27.55 -17.35
CA ARG A 441 -4.46 26.79 -18.25
C ARG A 441 -5.36 25.82 -17.51
N ALA A 442 -4.84 25.06 -16.54
CA ALA A 442 -5.63 24.14 -15.73
C ALA A 442 -6.70 24.87 -14.91
N ILE A 443 -6.36 25.99 -14.27
CA ILE A 443 -7.31 26.81 -13.50
C ILE A 443 -8.41 27.36 -14.43
N ALA A 444 -8.06 27.82 -15.63
CA ALA A 444 -9.04 28.28 -16.61
C ALA A 444 -9.97 27.14 -17.06
N ALA A 445 -9.42 25.94 -17.29
CA ALA A 445 -10.19 24.76 -17.67
C ALA A 445 -11.16 24.32 -16.54
N ARG A 446 -10.72 24.33 -15.28
CA ARG A 446 -11.58 24.05 -14.11
C ARG A 446 -12.75 25.06 -13.99
N LYS A 447 -12.50 26.33 -14.26
CA LYS A 447 -13.56 27.36 -14.26
C LYS A 447 -14.56 27.20 -15.38
N ALA A 448 -14.10 26.82 -16.58
CA ALA A 448 -14.96 26.57 -17.74
C ALA A 448 -15.81 25.30 -17.57
N HIS A 449 -15.28 24.30 -16.88
CA HIS A 449 -15.92 23.00 -16.68
C HIS A 449 -15.76 22.54 -15.21
N PRO A 450 -16.67 22.94 -14.29
CA PRO A 450 -16.58 22.58 -12.86
C PRO A 450 -16.47 21.07 -12.58
N TYR A 451 -16.91 20.23 -13.54
CA TYR A 451 -16.82 18.76 -13.49
C TYR A 451 -15.71 18.20 -14.38
N TYR A 452 -14.71 19.01 -14.70
CA TYR A 452 -13.63 18.64 -15.63
C TYR A 452 -12.91 17.34 -15.27
N SER A 453 -12.78 17.04 -13.98
CA SER A 453 -12.19 15.79 -13.52
C SER A 453 -13.00 14.54 -13.87
N THR A 454 -14.32 14.67 -14.02
CA THR A 454 -15.23 13.59 -14.40
C THR A 454 -15.46 13.52 -15.92
N TRP A 455 -15.18 14.60 -16.64
CA TRP A 455 -15.46 14.72 -18.06
C TRP A 455 -14.43 14.02 -18.96
N LEU A 456 -13.20 13.87 -18.49
CA LEU A 456 -12.14 13.14 -19.23
C LEU A 456 -12.32 11.62 -19.21
N VAL A 457 -13.15 11.11 -18.31
CA VAL A 457 -13.57 9.71 -18.27
C VAL A 457 -15.05 9.70 -18.66
N ASP A 458 -15.38 9.20 -19.85
CA ASP A 458 -16.77 9.02 -20.28
C ASP A 458 -17.52 8.18 -19.23
N PRO A 459 -18.51 8.75 -18.51
CA PRO A 459 -19.25 8.00 -17.48
C PRO A 459 -20.11 6.87 -18.09
N SER A 460 -20.28 6.83 -19.42
CA SER A 460 -20.93 5.72 -20.13
C SER A 460 -19.99 4.56 -20.42
N PHE A 461 -18.67 4.75 -20.24
CA PHE A 461 -17.68 3.69 -20.39
C PHE A 461 -17.70 2.81 -19.14
N LYS A 462 -18.65 1.88 -19.10
CA LYS A 462 -18.60 0.77 -18.14
C LYS A 462 -17.42 -0.11 -18.55
N VAL A 463 -16.35 -0.07 -17.78
CA VAL A 463 -15.29 -1.08 -17.84
C VAL A 463 -15.96 -2.41 -17.54
N SER A 464 -16.03 -3.30 -18.52
CA SER A 464 -16.57 -4.64 -18.31
C SER A 464 -15.63 -5.36 -17.32
N GLU A 465 -16.19 -6.10 -16.37
CA GLU A 465 -15.45 -6.86 -15.34
C GLU A 465 -14.39 -7.86 -15.89
N GLY A 466 -14.34 -8.04 -17.22
CA GLY A 466 -13.39 -8.91 -17.93
C GLY A 466 -12.17 -8.19 -18.52
N ASP A 467 -12.08 -6.85 -18.44
CA ASP A 467 -11.06 -6.05 -19.16
C ASP A 467 -9.84 -5.68 -18.31
N TYR A 468 -9.68 -6.27 -17.11
CA TYR A 468 -8.53 -6.03 -16.25
C TYR A 468 -7.25 -6.80 -16.65
N GLY A 469 -7.33 -7.66 -17.66
CA GLY A 469 -6.15 -8.21 -18.31
C GLY A 469 -5.64 -7.21 -19.37
N ASP A 470 -4.46 -6.60 -19.16
CA ASP A 470 -3.82 -5.79 -20.19
C ASP A 470 -3.70 -6.67 -21.47
N PRO A 471 -4.29 -6.28 -22.62
CA PRO A 471 -4.11 -7.03 -23.88
C PRO A 471 -2.63 -7.25 -24.21
N ARG A 472 -1.74 -6.38 -23.73
CA ARG A 472 -0.29 -6.53 -23.78
C ARG A 472 0.20 -7.75 -23.00
N ASP A 473 -0.42 -8.08 -21.86
CA ASP A 473 -0.07 -9.24 -21.04
C ASP A 473 -0.36 -10.57 -21.75
N ALA A 474 -1.46 -10.68 -22.46
CA ALA A 474 -1.80 -11.88 -23.25
C ALA A 474 -0.83 -12.03 -24.44
N SER A 475 -0.44 -10.92 -25.08
CA SER A 475 0.56 -10.89 -26.15
C SER A 475 1.94 -11.29 -25.62
N LEU A 476 2.37 -10.67 -24.53
CA LEU A 476 3.64 -10.97 -23.89
C LEU A 476 3.74 -12.42 -23.41
N THR A 477 2.70 -12.96 -22.81
CA THR A 477 2.65 -14.37 -22.37
C THR A 477 2.83 -15.32 -23.55
N ARG A 478 2.26 -15.01 -24.73
CA ARG A 478 2.45 -15.81 -25.94
C ARG A 478 3.90 -15.71 -26.44
N SER A 479 4.45 -14.50 -26.49
CA SER A 479 5.83 -14.26 -26.92
C SER A 479 6.86 -14.93 -25.99
N LEU A 480 6.60 -14.98 -24.68
CA LEU A 480 7.45 -15.70 -23.74
C LEU A 480 7.42 -17.23 -23.96
N LYS A 481 6.27 -17.81 -24.36
CA LYS A 481 6.22 -19.23 -24.77
C LYS A 481 7.04 -19.52 -26.02
N GLU A 482 7.07 -18.59 -26.98
CA GLU A 482 7.94 -18.73 -28.15
C GLU A 482 9.42 -18.66 -27.77
N VAL A 483 9.79 -17.77 -26.84
CA VAL A 483 11.15 -17.73 -26.27
C VAL A 483 11.49 -19.05 -25.56
N GLU A 484 10.59 -19.60 -24.78
CA GLU A 484 10.78 -20.91 -24.12
C GLU A 484 11.07 -22.02 -25.15
N THR A 485 10.37 -22.01 -26.28
CA THR A 485 10.64 -22.94 -27.38
C THR A 485 12.05 -22.76 -27.97
N LEU A 486 12.51 -21.50 -28.16
CA LEU A 486 13.88 -21.21 -28.60
C LEU A 486 14.93 -21.68 -27.60
N LEU A 487 14.69 -21.55 -26.31
CA LEU A 487 15.57 -22.05 -25.25
C LEU A 487 15.63 -23.59 -25.24
N GLN A 488 14.49 -24.26 -25.43
CA GLN A 488 14.45 -25.73 -25.54
C GLN A 488 15.24 -26.26 -26.74
N THR A 489 15.23 -25.51 -27.84
CA THR A 489 16.01 -25.84 -29.05
C THR A 489 17.45 -25.30 -29.02
N ARG A 490 17.88 -24.70 -27.90
CA ARG A 490 19.22 -24.10 -27.68
C ARG A 490 19.56 -22.97 -28.65
N ASN A 491 18.56 -22.31 -29.19
CA ASN A 491 18.74 -21.15 -30.04
C ASN A 491 18.81 -19.86 -29.20
N TYR A 492 19.90 -19.73 -28.45
CA TYR A 492 20.10 -18.62 -27.48
C TYR A 492 20.19 -17.24 -28.14
N PRO A 493 20.87 -17.06 -29.30
CA PRO A 493 20.95 -15.75 -29.96
C PRO A 493 19.59 -15.19 -30.35
N ASP A 494 18.71 -16.01 -30.93
CA ASP A 494 17.38 -15.58 -31.34
C ASP A 494 16.48 -15.33 -30.14
N ALA A 495 16.60 -16.14 -29.06
CA ALA A 495 15.91 -15.92 -27.81
C ALA A 495 16.31 -14.58 -27.17
N GLU A 496 17.61 -14.27 -27.11
CA GLU A 496 18.12 -13.02 -26.57
C GLU A 496 17.65 -11.80 -27.38
N THR A 497 17.70 -11.90 -28.71
CA THR A 497 17.25 -10.83 -29.61
C THR A 497 15.76 -10.56 -29.40
N LYS A 498 14.92 -11.60 -29.42
CA LYS A 498 13.48 -11.48 -29.22
C LYS A 498 13.13 -10.90 -27.85
N LEU A 499 13.84 -11.30 -26.80
CA LEU A 499 13.64 -10.75 -25.45
C LEU A 499 14.03 -9.27 -25.36
N LYS A 500 15.10 -8.84 -26.06
CA LYS A 500 15.50 -7.43 -26.12
C LYS A 500 14.46 -6.58 -26.85
N ASP A 501 13.89 -7.10 -27.95
CA ASP A 501 12.80 -6.41 -28.66
C ASP A 501 11.56 -6.28 -27.78
N LEU A 502 11.16 -7.35 -27.11
CA LEU A 502 10.04 -7.33 -26.16
C LEU A 502 10.28 -6.37 -24.99
N LEU A 503 11.53 -6.24 -24.54
CA LEU A 503 11.88 -5.31 -23.47
C LEU A 503 11.72 -3.83 -23.87
N GLN A 504 11.87 -3.50 -25.16
CA GLN A 504 11.57 -2.15 -25.67
C GLN A 504 10.06 -1.85 -25.62
N GLU A 505 9.23 -2.86 -25.85
CA GLU A 505 7.77 -2.73 -25.79
C GLU A 505 7.23 -2.78 -24.35
N HIS A 506 7.91 -3.53 -23.46
CA HIS A 506 7.53 -3.76 -22.06
C HIS A 506 8.72 -3.47 -21.12
N PRO A 507 9.17 -2.21 -21.02
CA PRO A 507 10.32 -1.87 -20.18
C PRO A 507 10.01 -2.18 -18.70
N GLY A 508 10.98 -2.79 -18.02
CA GLY A 508 10.87 -3.12 -16.60
C GLY A 508 9.98 -4.33 -16.25
N ASP A 509 9.55 -5.13 -17.22
CA ASP A 509 8.81 -6.37 -16.93
C ASP A 509 9.74 -7.43 -16.33
N ALA A 510 9.44 -7.84 -15.08
CA ALA A 510 10.24 -8.79 -14.32
C ALA A 510 10.36 -10.16 -15.02
N ARG A 511 9.35 -10.58 -15.79
CA ARG A 511 9.33 -11.86 -16.53
C ARG A 511 10.34 -11.84 -17.67
N LEU A 512 10.46 -10.71 -18.38
CA LEU A 512 11.45 -10.53 -19.47
C LEU A 512 12.87 -10.52 -18.93
N MET A 513 13.10 -9.80 -17.84
CA MET A 513 14.41 -9.78 -17.17
C MET A 513 14.79 -11.17 -16.65
N PHE A 514 13.85 -11.92 -16.08
CA PHE A 514 14.07 -13.30 -15.68
C PHE A 514 14.43 -14.19 -16.88
N ALA A 515 13.69 -14.10 -17.98
CA ALA A 515 13.93 -14.89 -19.18
C ALA A 515 15.30 -14.56 -19.84
N LEU A 516 15.75 -13.28 -19.80
CA LEU A 516 17.10 -12.90 -20.21
C LEU A 516 18.17 -13.54 -19.31
N GLY A 517 17.96 -13.54 -17.99
CA GLY A 517 18.83 -14.24 -17.03
C GLY A 517 18.91 -15.74 -17.30
N GLN A 518 17.76 -16.37 -17.56
CA GLN A 518 17.68 -17.78 -17.90
C GLN A 518 18.40 -18.09 -19.24
N THR A 519 18.20 -17.24 -20.26
CA THR A 519 18.88 -17.38 -21.55
C THR A 519 20.39 -17.32 -21.39
N ALA A 520 20.92 -16.31 -20.69
CA ALA A 520 22.35 -16.16 -20.45
C ALA A 520 22.93 -17.33 -19.63
N SER A 521 22.21 -17.80 -18.60
CA SER A 521 22.63 -18.93 -17.76
C SER A 521 22.68 -20.26 -18.53
N LEU A 522 21.67 -20.53 -19.36
CA LEU A 522 21.64 -21.72 -20.21
C LEU A 522 22.73 -21.67 -21.30
N TRP A 523 22.94 -20.50 -21.87
CA TRP A 523 24.01 -20.30 -22.86
C TRP A 523 25.39 -20.49 -22.25
N ALA A 524 25.64 -19.96 -21.04
CA ALA A 524 26.87 -20.19 -20.29
C ALA A 524 27.14 -21.69 -20.04
N ARG A 525 26.12 -22.44 -19.65
CA ARG A 525 26.24 -23.89 -19.41
C ARG A 525 26.70 -24.67 -20.67
N ASP A 526 26.23 -24.24 -21.85
CA ASP A 526 26.54 -24.91 -23.12
C ASP A 526 27.79 -24.31 -23.81
N THR A 527 28.46 -23.32 -23.19
CA THR A 527 29.71 -22.70 -23.67
C THR A 527 30.93 -23.44 -23.12
N THR A 528 31.91 -23.72 -23.96
CA THR A 528 33.16 -24.43 -23.61
C THR A 528 34.35 -23.51 -23.38
N ASP A 529 34.22 -22.23 -23.66
CA ASP A 529 35.21 -21.20 -23.41
C ASP A 529 34.98 -20.60 -22.03
N ASP A 530 35.96 -20.72 -21.14
CA ASP A 530 35.83 -20.33 -19.72
C ASP A 530 35.59 -18.82 -19.55
N ASP A 531 36.26 -17.98 -20.31
CA ASP A 531 36.10 -16.51 -20.24
C ASP A 531 34.69 -16.09 -20.70
N LEU A 532 34.22 -16.68 -21.79
CA LEU A 532 32.88 -16.42 -22.32
C LEU A 532 31.80 -16.99 -21.39
N GLN A 533 32.05 -18.14 -20.76
CA GLN A 533 31.16 -18.72 -19.77
C GLN A 533 31.01 -17.78 -18.56
N GLU A 534 32.11 -17.29 -17.99
CA GLU A 534 32.08 -16.34 -16.88
C GLU A 534 31.36 -15.04 -17.26
N GLN A 535 31.63 -14.52 -18.45
CA GLN A 535 30.93 -13.33 -18.96
C GLN A 535 29.41 -13.56 -19.01
N ARG A 536 28.95 -14.69 -19.53
CA ARG A 536 27.53 -15.05 -19.62
C ARG A 536 26.90 -15.25 -18.25
N LEU A 537 27.61 -15.84 -17.30
CA LEU A 537 27.15 -15.99 -15.93
C LEU A 537 26.98 -14.63 -15.23
N ASN A 538 27.91 -13.69 -15.43
CA ASN A 538 27.80 -12.35 -14.91
C ASN A 538 26.62 -11.58 -15.54
N GLN A 539 26.37 -11.77 -16.85
CA GLN A 539 25.16 -11.24 -17.50
C GLN A 539 23.89 -11.84 -16.91
N ALA A 540 23.87 -13.14 -16.65
CA ALA A 540 22.73 -13.80 -16.01
C ALA A 540 22.45 -13.23 -14.61
N LEU A 541 23.49 -13.03 -13.79
CA LEU A 541 23.36 -12.39 -12.47
C LEU A 541 22.74 -10.98 -12.58
N ALA A 542 23.20 -10.17 -13.51
CA ALA A 542 22.67 -8.84 -13.72
C ALA A 542 21.18 -8.87 -14.10
N HIS A 543 20.80 -9.75 -15.04
CA HIS A 543 19.41 -9.87 -15.48
C HIS A 543 18.48 -10.42 -14.40
N TYR A 544 18.89 -11.43 -13.62
CA TYR A 544 18.11 -11.91 -12.49
C TYR A 544 18.00 -10.83 -11.40
N GLY A 545 19.07 -10.08 -11.13
CA GLY A 545 19.05 -8.94 -10.23
C GLY A 545 18.05 -7.88 -10.68
N PHE A 546 18.02 -7.54 -11.97
CA PHE A 546 17.03 -6.62 -12.53
C PHE A 546 15.61 -7.18 -12.45
N SER A 547 15.40 -8.49 -12.63
CA SER A 547 14.09 -9.12 -12.45
C SER A 547 13.57 -8.93 -11.03
N VAL A 548 14.42 -9.10 -10.02
CA VAL A 548 14.06 -8.87 -8.62
C VAL A 548 13.78 -7.38 -8.34
N GLN A 549 14.57 -6.47 -8.92
CA GLN A 549 14.37 -5.02 -8.77
C GLN A 549 13.09 -4.52 -9.46
N ALA A 550 12.76 -5.10 -10.61
CA ALA A 550 11.56 -4.78 -11.37
C ALA A 550 10.28 -5.42 -10.81
N ALA A 551 10.38 -6.21 -9.73
CA ALA A 551 9.25 -6.89 -9.15
C ALA A 551 8.21 -5.90 -8.61
N SER A 552 6.94 -6.12 -8.96
CA SER A 552 5.76 -5.46 -8.42
C SER A 552 5.01 -6.41 -7.47
N PRO A 553 4.00 -5.93 -6.74
CA PRO A 553 3.14 -6.79 -5.91
C PRO A 553 2.48 -7.94 -6.67
N GLU A 554 2.32 -7.80 -8.00
CA GLU A 554 1.71 -8.81 -8.87
C GLU A 554 2.71 -9.77 -9.49
N THR A 555 4.00 -9.50 -9.31
CA THR A 555 5.03 -10.40 -9.79
C THR A 555 4.90 -11.74 -9.07
N ASP A 556 4.87 -12.81 -9.86
CA ASP A 556 4.80 -14.18 -9.33
C ASP A 556 5.91 -14.44 -8.32
N ARG A 557 5.52 -14.76 -7.08
CA ARG A 557 6.46 -15.06 -5.99
C ARG A 557 7.32 -16.29 -6.31
N GLY A 558 6.79 -17.22 -7.12
CA GLY A 558 7.55 -18.35 -7.63
C GLY A 558 8.67 -17.92 -8.57
N LEU A 559 8.42 -16.92 -9.42
CA LEU A 559 9.45 -16.34 -10.29
C LEU A 559 10.57 -15.70 -9.47
N LEU A 560 10.22 -14.90 -8.45
CA LEU A 560 11.21 -14.26 -7.56
C LEU A 560 12.03 -15.30 -6.78
N SER A 561 11.38 -16.35 -6.28
CA SER A 561 12.06 -17.45 -5.60
C SER A 561 13.08 -18.14 -6.51
N ARG A 562 12.72 -18.39 -7.79
CA ARG A 562 13.64 -18.96 -8.79
C ARG A 562 14.77 -18.00 -9.17
N ALA A 563 14.50 -16.69 -9.26
CA ALA A 563 15.53 -15.70 -9.56
C ALA A 563 16.62 -15.69 -8.48
N HIS A 564 16.22 -15.61 -7.21
CA HIS A 564 17.15 -15.67 -6.07
C HIS A 564 17.91 -17.01 -6.01
N GLU A 565 17.24 -18.13 -6.22
CA GLU A 565 17.89 -19.45 -6.26
C GLU A 565 18.92 -19.52 -7.39
N ALA A 566 18.57 -19.07 -8.60
CA ALA A 566 19.46 -19.06 -9.74
C ALA A 566 20.70 -18.17 -9.51
N MET A 567 20.53 -16.98 -8.92
CA MET A 567 21.64 -16.12 -8.50
C MET A 567 22.52 -16.83 -7.48
N GLY A 568 21.93 -17.46 -6.47
CA GLY A 568 22.67 -18.21 -5.46
C GLY A 568 23.53 -19.33 -6.07
N ARG A 569 23.00 -20.10 -7.02
CA ARG A 569 23.75 -21.14 -7.73
C ARG A 569 24.90 -20.58 -8.57
N ILE A 570 24.65 -19.50 -9.31
CA ILE A 570 25.69 -18.86 -10.15
C ILE A 570 26.80 -18.32 -9.25
N LEU A 571 26.45 -17.62 -8.18
CA LEU A 571 27.41 -17.08 -7.21
C LEU A 571 28.23 -18.18 -6.53
N ALA A 572 27.61 -19.31 -6.19
CA ALA A 572 28.29 -20.47 -5.66
C ALA A 572 29.28 -21.07 -6.67
N PHE A 573 28.92 -21.13 -7.95
CA PHE A 573 29.79 -21.59 -9.02
C PHE A 573 31.00 -20.66 -9.22
N LEU A 574 30.80 -19.34 -9.07
CA LEU A 574 31.85 -18.33 -9.16
C LEU A 574 32.65 -18.17 -7.83
N ASP A 575 32.54 -19.10 -6.90
CA ASP A 575 33.16 -19.13 -5.55
C ASP A 575 32.84 -17.88 -4.67
N ARG A 576 31.74 -17.16 -4.95
CA ARG A 576 31.24 -16.02 -4.18
C ARG A 576 30.29 -16.47 -3.09
N LYS A 577 30.79 -17.26 -2.13
CA LYS A 577 30.01 -18.04 -1.15
C LYS A 577 29.10 -17.17 -0.26
N ASP A 578 29.61 -16.03 0.25
CA ASP A 578 28.84 -15.16 1.13
C ASP A 578 27.64 -14.53 0.42
N GLU A 579 27.80 -14.18 -0.84
CA GLU A 579 26.73 -13.64 -1.67
C GLU A 579 25.73 -14.72 -2.07
N ALA A 580 26.22 -15.91 -2.41
CA ALA A 580 25.37 -17.06 -2.70
C ALA A 580 24.46 -17.40 -1.51
N MET A 581 25.00 -17.36 -0.28
CA MET A 581 24.24 -17.60 0.95
C MET A 581 23.11 -16.57 1.12
N LYS A 582 23.36 -15.29 0.84
CA LYS A 582 22.34 -14.23 0.93
C LYS A 582 21.20 -14.46 -0.05
N GLU A 583 21.52 -14.88 -1.26
CA GLU A 583 20.54 -15.14 -2.31
C GLU A 583 19.70 -16.40 -1.99
N PHE A 584 20.31 -17.48 -1.52
CA PHE A 584 19.55 -18.64 -1.04
C PHE A 584 18.66 -18.28 0.16
N ASP A 585 19.13 -17.46 1.09
CA ASP A 585 18.31 -16.99 2.20
C ASP A 585 17.14 -16.11 1.74
N ALA A 586 17.32 -15.33 0.67
CA ALA A 586 16.23 -14.57 0.07
C ALA A 586 15.16 -15.48 -0.55
N ALA A 587 15.58 -16.51 -1.31
CA ALA A 587 14.65 -17.50 -1.86
C ALA A 587 13.89 -18.26 -0.75
N ILE A 588 14.57 -18.62 0.34
CA ILE A 588 13.98 -19.32 1.50
C ILE A 588 12.96 -18.41 2.21
N ARG A 589 13.25 -17.12 2.38
CA ARG A 589 12.31 -16.14 3.00
C ARG A 589 11.01 -15.96 2.22
N ILE A 590 11.02 -16.13 0.90
CA ILE A 590 9.80 -16.13 0.09
C ILE A 590 8.86 -17.28 0.50
N GLY A 591 9.42 -18.39 0.99
CA GLY A 591 8.68 -19.56 1.44
C GLY A 591 8.39 -20.57 0.33
N GLU A 592 7.68 -21.65 0.70
CA GLU A 592 7.26 -22.68 -0.25
C GLU A 592 6.03 -22.21 -1.03
N VAL A 593 6.26 -21.67 -2.23
CA VAL A 593 5.22 -21.16 -3.14
C VAL A 593 5.14 -22.01 -4.40
N ALA A 594 3.98 -22.05 -5.04
CA ALA A 594 3.80 -22.78 -6.29
C ALA A 594 4.79 -22.27 -7.36
N GLY A 595 5.50 -23.20 -8.02
CA GLY A 595 6.51 -22.86 -9.02
C GLY A 595 7.75 -22.16 -8.48
N GLY A 596 7.94 -22.07 -7.15
CA GLY A 596 9.15 -21.53 -6.53
C GLY A 596 10.26 -22.55 -6.35
N ALA A 597 11.44 -22.09 -5.94
CA ALA A 597 12.66 -22.88 -5.78
C ALA A 597 13.09 -23.04 -4.30
N TYR A 598 12.14 -23.05 -3.37
CA TYR A 598 12.40 -23.11 -1.92
C TYR A 598 13.29 -24.29 -1.53
N ARG A 599 12.96 -25.50 -2.05
CA ARG A 599 13.70 -26.74 -1.72
C ARG A 599 15.10 -26.73 -2.33
N ASP A 600 15.23 -26.24 -3.55
CA ASP A 600 16.52 -26.13 -4.24
C ASP A 600 17.44 -25.11 -3.53
N ALA A 601 16.87 -24.00 -3.03
CA ALA A 601 17.59 -23.02 -2.24
C ALA A 601 18.07 -23.60 -0.89
N LEU A 602 17.24 -24.39 -0.19
CA LEU A 602 17.65 -25.09 1.03
C LEU A 602 18.81 -26.07 0.75
N GLU A 603 18.74 -26.82 -0.35
CA GLU A 603 19.79 -27.74 -0.74
C GLU A 603 21.07 -27.02 -1.13
N GLY A 604 20.98 -25.93 -1.92
CA GLY A 604 22.10 -25.07 -2.28
C GLY A 604 22.82 -24.50 -1.05
N LYS A 605 22.05 -23.95 -0.10
CA LYS A 605 22.57 -23.44 1.17
C LYS A 605 23.27 -24.56 1.98
N ARG A 606 22.69 -25.75 2.06
CA ARG A 606 23.27 -26.89 2.75
C ARG A 606 24.62 -27.30 2.14
N LYS A 607 24.70 -27.35 0.80
CA LYS A 607 25.94 -27.70 0.08
C LYS A 607 27.06 -26.71 0.36
N LEU A 608 26.77 -25.41 0.41
CA LEU A 608 27.76 -24.38 0.73
C LEU A 608 28.20 -24.37 2.20
N SER A 609 27.38 -24.89 3.11
CA SER A 609 27.68 -24.96 4.54
C SER A 609 28.43 -26.24 4.93
N GLN A 610 28.61 -27.19 4.01
CA GLN A 610 29.41 -28.40 4.24
C GLN A 610 30.88 -28.09 3.93
N PRO A 611 31.84 -28.44 4.82
CA PRO A 611 33.26 -28.15 4.65
C PRO A 611 33.86 -28.91 3.46
#